data_df692624a6e1ac0c689a924b6e39efbc
#
_entry.id   df692624a6e1ac0c689a924b6e39efbc
#
_cell.length_a   1.000
_cell.length_b   1.000
_cell.length_c   1.000
_cell.angle_alpha   90.00
_cell.angle_beta   90.00
_cell.angle_gamma   90.00
#
_symmetry.space_group_name_H-M   'P 1'
#
loop_
_entity.id
_entity.type
_entity.pdbx_description
1 polymer ?
#
loop_
_entity_poly.entity_id
_entity_poly.type
_entity_poly.pdbx_seq_one_letter_code
_entity_poly.pdbx_strand_id
1 'polypeptide(L)'
;QLAAHFGTRIRLPDWLLAPLDNWQPQFRDVAHHIGTTRMADDPAQGVVDRHCRMHAIDNLYVAGSSVFATGGHANPTLTIVALALRLADHLKSRLAGAS
;
A
#
# COMPACT_ATOMS: atom_id res chain seq x y z
N GLN A 1 -23.99 8.24 9.43
CA GLN A 1 -24.44 8.22 8.02
C GLN A 1 -24.20 6.85 7.36
N LEU A 2 -23.04 6.22 7.48
CA LEU A 2 -22.72 4.91 6.92
C LEU A 2 -23.66 3.80 7.41
N ALA A 3 -23.97 3.75 8.71
CA ALA A 3 -24.86 2.74 9.29
C ALA A 3 -26.29 2.79 8.72
N ALA A 4 -26.79 4.00 8.45
CA ALA A 4 -28.10 4.20 7.84
C ALA A 4 -28.13 3.73 6.38
N HIS A 5 -27.02 3.90 5.66
CA HIS A 5 -26.92 3.50 4.25
C HIS A 5 -26.93 1.96 4.06
N PHE A 6 -26.29 1.22 4.99
CA PHE A 6 -26.20 -0.24 4.92
C PHE A 6 -27.25 -0.98 5.75
N GLY A 7 -28.14 -0.29 6.44
CA GLY A 7 -29.17 -0.89 7.30
C GLY A 7 -28.62 -1.69 8.48
N THR A 8 -27.35 -1.52 8.82
CA THR A 8 -26.65 -2.24 9.88
C THR A 8 -26.30 -1.32 11.03
N ARG A 9 -26.39 -1.84 12.27
CA ARG A 9 -25.88 -1.14 13.46
C ARG A 9 -24.35 -1.29 13.50
N ILE A 10 -23.64 -0.19 13.24
CA ILE A 10 -22.21 -0.13 13.51
C ILE A 10 -22.03 0.16 15.00
N ARG A 11 -21.44 -0.78 15.75
CA ARG A 11 -20.98 -0.54 17.11
C ARG A 11 -19.56 -0.02 17.07
N LEU A 12 -19.36 1.20 17.49
CA LEU A 12 -18.04 1.75 17.73
C LEU A 12 -17.62 1.41 19.17
N PRO A 13 -16.38 1.00 19.42
CA PRO A 13 -15.86 0.81 20.76
C PRO A 13 -15.84 2.16 21.52
N ASP A 14 -16.09 2.11 22.83
CA ASP A 14 -16.23 3.30 23.67
C ASP A 14 -15.01 4.21 23.64
N TRP A 15 -13.81 3.64 23.51
CA TRP A 15 -12.55 4.40 23.40
C TRP A 15 -12.49 5.26 22.12
N LEU A 16 -13.18 4.88 21.05
CA LEU A 16 -13.26 5.67 19.82
C LEU A 16 -14.21 6.87 19.93
N LEU A 17 -15.11 6.83 20.90
CA LEU A 17 -16.06 7.90 21.24
C LEU A 17 -15.56 8.80 22.37
N ALA A 18 -14.49 8.40 23.05
CA ALA A 18 -13.86 9.16 24.12
C ALA A 18 -12.97 10.30 23.57
N PRO A 19 -12.64 11.32 24.39
CA PRO A 19 -11.62 12.29 24.04
C PRO A 19 -10.32 11.60 23.64
N LEU A 20 -9.63 12.14 22.62
CA LEU A 20 -8.48 11.52 21.94
C LEU A 20 -7.23 11.29 22.82
N ASP A 21 -7.26 11.69 24.08
CA ASP A 21 -6.11 11.63 24.99
C ASP A 21 -5.71 10.20 25.40
N ASN A 22 -6.60 9.21 25.21
CA ASN A 22 -6.41 7.83 25.69
C ASN A 22 -6.53 6.75 24.60
N TRP A 23 -6.44 7.11 23.32
CA TRP A 23 -6.59 6.15 22.22
C TRP A 23 -5.32 5.31 21.98
N GLN A 24 -4.13 5.84 22.26
CA GLN A 24 -2.84 5.21 21.98
C GLN A 24 -2.69 3.78 22.56
N PRO A 25 -3.12 3.48 23.82
CA PRO A 25 -3.01 2.13 24.36
C PRO A 25 -3.89 1.09 23.65
N GLN A 26 -4.88 1.55 22.87
CA GLN A 26 -5.80 0.68 22.13
C GLN A 26 -5.29 0.29 20.75
N PHE A 27 -4.28 1.00 20.24
CA PHE A 27 -3.64 0.68 18.96
C PHE A 27 -2.59 -0.40 19.15
N ARG A 28 -2.62 -1.37 18.25
CA ARG A 28 -1.59 -2.41 18.15
C ARG A 28 -0.95 -2.33 16.78
N ASP A 29 0.37 -2.43 16.75
CA ASP A 29 1.10 -2.64 15.51
C ASP A 29 0.77 -4.05 14.97
N VAL A 30 0.30 -4.11 13.73
CA VAL A 30 -0.01 -5.35 13.03
C VAL A 30 0.99 -5.65 11.91
N ALA A 31 2.11 -4.94 11.88
CA ALA A 31 3.25 -5.16 10.98
C ALA A 31 2.90 -5.10 9.45
N HIS A 32 1.82 -4.42 9.08
CA HIS A 32 1.39 -4.29 7.68
C HIS A 32 1.61 -2.87 7.14
N HIS A 33 2.85 -2.40 7.19
CA HIS A 33 3.22 -1.08 6.66
C HIS A 33 3.11 -1.07 5.14
N ILE A 34 2.41 -0.07 4.60
CA ILE A 34 2.20 0.09 3.15
C ILE A 34 2.29 1.56 2.72
N GLY A 35 2.51 1.79 1.43
CA GLY A 35 2.29 3.08 0.79
C GLY A 35 3.37 4.14 0.95
N THR A 36 4.50 3.84 1.60
CA THR A 36 5.59 4.83 1.78
C THR A 36 6.30 5.20 0.46
N THR A 37 6.27 4.31 -0.54
CA THR A 37 6.74 4.55 -1.92
C THR A 37 5.61 4.29 -2.91
N ARG A 38 4.46 4.87 -2.64
CA ARG A 38 3.20 4.62 -3.34
C ARG A 38 3.34 4.71 -4.85
N MET A 39 2.72 3.74 -5.54
CA MET A 39 2.64 3.69 -7.00
C MET A 39 1.61 4.69 -7.53
N ALA A 40 1.98 5.46 -8.55
CA ALA A 40 1.08 6.26 -9.36
C ALA A 40 1.72 6.52 -10.73
N ASP A 41 0.90 6.76 -11.75
CA ASP A 41 1.41 7.14 -13.08
C ASP A 41 1.93 8.58 -13.11
N ASP A 42 1.31 9.46 -12.34
CA ASP A 42 1.74 10.85 -12.17
C ASP A 42 2.78 10.96 -11.06
N PRO A 43 4.01 11.47 -11.32
CA PRO A 43 5.05 11.64 -10.31
C PRO A 43 4.66 12.60 -9.17
N ALA A 44 3.69 13.48 -9.38
CA ALA A 44 3.15 14.33 -8.31
C ALA A 44 2.25 13.55 -7.32
N GLN A 45 1.80 12.36 -7.70
CA GLN A 45 0.87 11.53 -6.94
C GLN A 45 1.53 10.30 -6.30
N GLY A 46 2.75 9.95 -6.68
CA GLY A 46 3.45 8.77 -6.18
C GLY A 46 4.96 8.82 -6.34
N VAL A 47 5.62 7.83 -5.79
CA VAL A 47 7.09 7.72 -5.79
C VAL A 47 7.57 6.79 -6.90
N VAL A 48 6.81 5.73 -7.21
CA VAL A 48 7.14 4.77 -8.27
C VAL A 48 6.03 4.73 -9.32
N ASP A 49 6.41 4.40 -10.55
CA ASP A 49 5.50 4.17 -11.67
C ASP A 49 4.84 2.77 -11.58
N ARG A 50 3.97 2.45 -12.56
CA ARG A 50 3.30 1.15 -12.66
C ARG A 50 4.22 -0.06 -12.76
N HIS A 51 5.50 0.12 -13.10
CA HIS A 51 6.53 -0.91 -13.15
C HIS A 51 7.40 -0.94 -11.88
N CYS A 52 6.97 -0.25 -10.82
CA CYS A 52 7.70 -0.12 -9.56
C CYS A 52 9.05 0.61 -9.70
N ARG A 53 9.27 1.35 -10.79
CA ARG A 53 10.47 2.18 -11.01
C ARG A 53 10.26 3.55 -10.36
N MET A 54 11.24 4.07 -9.66
CA MET A 54 11.21 5.43 -9.13
C MET A 54 11.13 6.46 -10.24
N HIS A 55 10.23 7.44 -10.10
CA HIS A 55 10.10 8.53 -11.07
C HIS A 55 11.37 9.37 -11.19
N ALA A 56 12.08 9.57 -10.08
CA ALA A 56 13.28 10.42 -10.02
C ALA A 56 14.58 9.69 -10.42
N ILE A 57 14.59 8.35 -10.51
CA ILE A 57 15.80 7.55 -10.69
C ILE A 57 15.52 6.40 -11.65
N ASP A 58 16.14 6.43 -12.82
CA ASP A 58 15.83 5.51 -13.93
C ASP A 58 16.19 4.05 -13.70
N ASN A 59 17.15 3.76 -12.85
CA ASN A 59 17.66 2.39 -12.58
C ASN A 59 17.32 1.89 -11.18
N LEU A 60 16.40 2.54 -10.45
CA LEU A 60 15.97 2.13 -9.11
C LEU A 60 14.53 1.64 -9.15
N TYR A 61 14.33 0.42 -8.64
CA TYR A 61 13.03 -0.24 -8.53
C TYR A 61 12.75 -0.62 -7.08
N VAL A 62 11.49 -0.57 -6.69
CA VAL A 62 11.06 -0.87 -5.32
C VAL A 62 10.14 -2.08 -5.34
N ALA A 63 10.48 -3.12 -4.56
CA ALA A 63 9.63 -4.28 -4.32
C ALA A 63 9.09 -4.25 -2.87
N GLY A 64 7.86 -4.76 -2.67
CA GLY A 64 7.26 -4.85 -1.35
C GLY A 64 5.95 -4.07 -1.22
N SER A 65 5.38 -4.07 -0.02
CA SER A 65 4.09 -3.40 0.24
C SER A 65 4.18 -1.87 0.26
N SER A 66 5.37 -1.30 0.31
CA SER A 66 5.55 0.15 0.27
C SER A 66 5.04 0.79 -1.02
N VAL A 67 4.97 0.04 -2.13
CA VAL A 67 4.46 0.52 -3.42
C VAL A 67 2.93 0.50 -3.53
N PHE A 68 2.21 -0.06 -2.55
CA PHE A 68 0.75 -0.14 -2.62
C PHE A 68 0.12 1.26 -2.61
N ALA A 69 -0.80 1.49 -3.55
CA ALA A 69 -1.58 2.73 -3.59
C ALA A 69 -2.66 2.76 -2.49
N THR A 70 -3.22 1.60 -2.16
CA THR A 70 -4.26 1.42 -1.15
C THR A 70 -4.03 0.15 -0.36
N GLY A 71 -4.52 0.10 0.87
CA GLY A 71 -4.52 -1.09 1.71
C GLY A 71 -5.92 -1.67 1.88
N GLY A 72 -5.99 -2.84 2.51
CA GLY A 72 -7.22 -3.51 2.90
C GLY A 72 -7.04 -4.23 4.23
N HIS A 73 -8.05 -4.99 4.66
CA HIS A 73 -7.99 -5.75 5.91
C HIS A 73 -7.18 -7.06 5.79
N ALA A 74 -6.98 -7.56 4.57
CA ALA A 74 -6.26 -8.79 4.31
C ALA A 74 -4.74 -8.60 4.37
N ASN A 75 -4.03 -9.66 4.76
CA ASN A 75 -2.57 -9.65 4.79
C ASN A 75 -2.00 -9.40 3.39
N PRO A 76 -1.01 -8.50 3.22
CA PRO A 76 -0.54 -8.06 1.91
C PRO A 76 0.39 -9.06 1.19
N THR A 77 0.79 -10.16 1.82
CA THR A 77 1.84 -11.08 1.34
C THR A 77 1.59 -11.60 -0.07
N LEU A 78 0.37 -12.03 -0.39
CA LEU A 78 0.05 -12.52 -1.73
C LEU A 78 0.29 -11.45 -2.80
N THR A 79 -0.17 -10.23 -2.56
CA THR A 79 0.01 -9.10 -3.47
C THR A 79 1.47 -8.68 -3.57
N ILE A 80 2.23 -8.72 -2.47
CA ILE A 80 3.68 -8.47 -2.48
C ILE A 80 4.39 -9.44 -3.43
N VAL A 81 4.12 -10.75 -3.29
CA VAL A 81 4.72 -11.78 -4.15
C VAL A 81 4.34 -11.59 -5.62
N ALA A 82 3.06 -11.34 -5.90
CA ALA A 82 2.59 -11.12 -7.27
C ALA A 82 3.26 -9.90 -7.92
N LEU A 83 3.38 -8.79 -7.20
CA LEU A 83 4.07 -7.59 -7.70
C LEU A 83 5.57 -7.82 -7.89
N ALA A 84 6.22 -8.58 -7.01
CA ALA A 84 7.64 -8.92 -7.13
C ALA A 84 7.92 -9.80 -8.37
N LEU A 85 7.07 -10.79 -8.64
CA LEU A 85 7.16 -11.62 -9.85
C LEU A 85 6.96 -10.78 -11.12
N ARG A 86 5.94 -9.92 -11.14
CA ARG A 86 5.71 -9.00 -12.26
C ARG A 86 6.90 -8.08 -12.51
N LEU A 87 7.51 -7.55 -11.44
CA LEU A 87 8.71 -6.73 -11.54
C LEU A 87 9.89 -7.53 -12.10
N ALA A 88 10.10 -8.76 -11.65
CA ALA A 88 11.16 -9.63 -12.16
C ALA A 88 11.03 -9.89 -13.66
N ASP A 89 9.81 -10.15 -14.14
CA ASP A 89 9.56 -10.36 -15.58
C ASP A 89 9.78 -9.08 -16.39
N HIS A 90 9.38 -7.93 -15.87
CA HIS A 90 9.65 -6.62 -16.47
C HIS A 90 11.16 -6.36 -16.59
N LEU A 91 11.93 -6.63 -15.54
CA LEU A 91 13.39 -6.43 -15.55
C LEU A 91 14.11 -7.38 -16.52
N LYS A 92 13.70 -8.66 -16.56
CA LYS A 92 14.23 -9.62 -17.55
C LYS A 92 14.00 -9.11 -18.98
N SER A 93 12.80 -8.64 -19.30
CA SER A 93 12.47 -8.13 -20.63
C SER A 93 13.30 -6.90 -20.99
N ARG A 94 13.52 -5.99 -20.05
CA ARG A 94 14.36 -4.80 -20.26
C ARG A 94 15.82 -5.14 -20.50
N LEU A 95 16.37 -6.07 -19.72
CA LEU A 95 17.77 -6.50 -19.85
C LEU A 95 18.01 -7.24 -21.16
N ALA A 96 17.08 -8.09 -21.59
CA ALA A 96 17.17 -8.80 -22.87
C ALA A 96 17.07 -7.87 -24.08
N GLY A 97 16.32 -6.76 -23.99
CA GLY A 97 16.21 -5.77 -25.06
C GLY A 97 17.37 -4.76 -25.11
N ALA A 98 18.24 -4.75 -24.11
CA ALA A 98 19.41 -3.87 -24.02
C ALA A 98 20.71 -4.53 -24.54
N SER A 99 20.64 -5.81 -24.97
CA SER A 99 21.73 -6.60 -25.57
C SER A 99 21.66 -6.56 -27.07
#